data_2eda280ac2f4e12e08d4feae6cde6620
#
_entry.id   2eda280ac2f4e12e08d4feae6cde6620
#
_cell.length_a   1.000
_cell.length_b   1.000
_cell.length_c   1.000
_cell.angle_alpha   90.00
_cell.angle_beta   90.00
_cell.angle_gamma   90.00
#
_symmetry.space_group_name_H-M   'P 1'
#
loop_
_entity.id
_entity.type
_entity.pdbx_description
1 polymer ?
#
loop_
_entity_poly.entity_id
_entity_poly.type
_entity_poly.pdbx_seq_one_letter_code
_entity_poly.pdbx_strand_id
1 'polypeptide(L)'
;MLYSEQLRAARALLRWEQSTVAAHARVSVETVKRLERLDGPIVAVKVVTIEAIRRALEAAGIEFIDPEDGKRGPGVALKWGTVVGDSQGGKETGKGGDGGGLKALRGAEPLASYWLDHPREWARLSEAGRAVLSIEMFGFPEAGDEVFG
;
A
#
# COMPACT_ATOMS: atom_id res chain seq x y z
N MET A 1 4.90 -9.34 18.54
CA MET A 1 3.61 -10.05 18.65
C MET A 1 2.82 -9.81 17.38
N LEU A 2 2.05 -10.76 16.89
CA LEU A 2 1.21 -10.60 15.71
C LEU A 2 -0.26 -10.76 16.12
N TYR A 3 -1.10 -9.86 15.63
CA TYR A 3 -2.55 -9.90 15.84
C TYR A 3 -3.23 -10.44 14.58
N SER A 4 -4.32 -11.17 14.77
CA SER A 4 -5.12 -11.70 13.66
C SER A 4 -5.63 -10.60 12.74
N GLU A 5 -6.04 -9.48 13.31
CA GLU A 5 -6.50 -8.29 12.60
C GLU A 5 -5.37 -7.67 11.75
N GLN A 6 -4.15 -7.65 12.27
CA GLN A 6 -2.98 -7.17 11.51
C GLN A 6 -2.71 -8.07 10.30
N LEU A 7 -2.81 -9.38 10.46
CA LEU A 7 -2.61 -10.34 9.37
C LEU A 7 -3.64 -10.11 8.25
N ARG A 8 -4.91 -10.00 8.61
CA ARG A 8 -5.99 -9.73 7.65
C ARG A 8 -5.81 -8.37 6.95
N ALA A 9 -5.48 -7.33 7.70
CA ALA A 9 -5.28 -5.99 7.17
C ALA A 9 -4.05 -5.91 6.26
N ALA A 10 -2.94 -6.53 6.64
CA ALA A 10 -1.73 -6.61 5.82
C ALA A 10 -1.98 -7.30 4.49
N ARG A 11 -2.69 -8.42 4.52
CA ARG A 11 -3.08 -9.15 3.33
C ARG A 11 -3.99 -8.31 2.42
N ALA A 12 -4.95 -7.61 3.00
CA ALA A 12 -5.84 -6.72 2.26
C ALA A 12 -5.09 -5.56 1.59
N LEU A 13 -4.15 -4.94 2.30
CA LEU A 13 -3.30 -3.88 1.75
C LEU A 13 -2.46 -4.35 0.56
N LEU A 14 -1.93 -5.56 0.62
CA LEU A 14 -1.16 -6.17 -0.45
C LEU A 14 -2.02 -6.77 -1.56
N ARG A 15 -3.33 -6.88 -1.36
CA ARG A 15 -4.25 -7.60 -2.25
C ARG A 15 -3.85 -9.05 -2.46
N TRP A 16 -3.32 -9.66 -1.43
CA TRP A 16 -2.90 -11.06 -1.45
C TRP A 16 -4.03 -11.98 -0.99
N GLU A 17 -4.08 -13.13 -1.60
CA GLU A 17 -4.90 -14.24 -1.12
C GLU A 17 -4.20 -14.97 0.04
N GLN A 18 -4.96 -15.75 0.79
CA GLN A 18 -4.43 -16.58 1.87
C GLN A 18 -3.36 -17.55 1.38
N SER A 19 -3.55 -18.11 0.18
CA SER A 19 -2.59 -18.97 -0.50
C SER A 19 -1.27 -18.26 -0.82
N THR A 20 -1.34 -17.00 -1.18
CA THR A 20 -0.15 -16.18 -1.46
C THR A 20 0.67 -15.94 -0.20
N VAL A 21 0.03 -15.60 0.91
CA VAL A 21 0.71 -15.48 2.20
C VAL A 21 1.35 -16.80 2.60
N ALA A 22 0.61 -17.89 2.48
CA ALA A 22 1.09 -19.24 2.81
C ALA A 22 2.35 -19.61 2.00
N ALA A 23 2.34 -19.34 0.70
CA ALA A 23 3.48 -19.61 -0.17
C ALA A 23 4.72 -18.78 0.21
N HIS A 24 4.56 -17.50 0.45
CA HIS A 24 5.68 -16.62 0.83
C HIS A 24 6.25 -16.94 2.23
N ALA A 25 5.39 -17.28 3.16
CA ALA A 25 5.78 -17.66 4.52
C ALA A 25 6.21 -19.12 4.65
N ARG A 26 6.02 -19.92 3.62
CA ARG A 26 6.28 -21.38 3.62
C ARG A 26 5.52 -22.12 4.71
N VAL A 27 4.26 -21.77 4.87
CA VAL A 27 3.31 -22.41 5.77
C VAL A 27 2.12 -22.95 4.98
N SER A 28 1.30 -23.79 5.60
CA SER A 28 0.10 -24.29 4.93
C SER A 28 -0.99 -23.19 4.85
N VAL A 29 -1.81 -23.23 3.81
CA VAL A 29 -2.96 -22.35 3.67
C VAL A 29 -3.92 -22.51 4.86
N GLU A 30 -4.10 -23.73 5.35
CA GLU A 30 -4.95 -24.00 6.51
C GLU A 30 -4.43 -23.32 7.78
N THR A 31 -3.11 -23.19 7.92
CA THR A 31 -2.53 -22.40 9.01
C THR A 31 -2.92 -20.95 8.90
N VAL A 32 -2.80 -20.34 7.74
CA VAL A 32 -3.20 -18.94 7.51
C VAL A 32 -4.69 -18.75 7.78
N LYS A 33 -5.54 -19.62 7.26
CA LYS A 33 -6.99 -19.58 7.49
C LYS A 33 -7.33 -19.65 8.98
N ARG A 34 -6.67 -20.55 9.70
CA ARG A 34 -6.88 -20.71 11.13
C ARG A 34 -6.47 -19.44 11.90
N LEU A 35 -5.32 -18.86 11.56
CA LEU A 35 -4.84 -17.66 12.20
C LEU A 35 -5.74 -16.45 11.96
N GLU A 36 -6.30 -16.33 10.77
CA GLU A 36 -7.21 -15.24 10.43
C GLU A 36 -8.60 -15.36 11.09
N ARG A 37 -8.98 -16.55 11.53
CA ARG A 37 -10.24 -16.77 12.27
C ARG A 37 -10.15 -16.41 13.75
N LEU A 38 -8.95 -16.25 14.27
CA LEU A 38 -8.74 -15.83 15.65
C LEU A 38 -9.08 -14.35 15.81
N ASP A 39 -9.35 -13.96 17.03
CA ASP A 39 -9.50 -12.57 17.40
C ASP A 39 -8.38 -12.18 18.37
N GLY A 40 -7.77 -11.02 18.14
CA GLY A 40 -6.73 -10.53 19.01
C GLY A 40 -5.34 -11.15 18.77
N PRO A 41 -4.51 -11.19 19.81
CA PRO A 41 -3.14 -11.65 19.67
C PRO A 41 -3.06 -13.14 19.40
N ILE A 42 -2.18 -13.51 18.46
CA ILE A 42 -1.95 -14.92 18.10
C ILE A 42 -0.94 -15.52 19.08
N VAL A 43 -1.42 -16.30 20.01
CA VAL A 43 -0.60 -16.91 21.08
C VAL A 43 -0.53 -18.44 21.01
N ALA A 44 -1.43 -19.06 20.30
CA ALA A 44 -1.59 -20.53 20.26
C ALA A 44 -0.81 -21.23 19.13
N VAL A 45 0.16 -20.55 18.55
CA VAL A 45 0.94 -21.04 17.40
C VAL A 45 2.43 -20.89 17.70
N LYS A 46 3.23 -21.75 17.09
CA LYS A 46 4.68 -21.69 17.23
C LYS A 46 5.21 -20.32 16.80
N VAL A 47 6.08 -19.73 17.60
CA VAL A 47 6.71 -18.44 17.34
C VAL A 47 7.37 -18.40 15.95
N VAL A 48 8.01 -19.49 15.55
CA VAL A 48 8.66 -19.62 14.22
C VAL A 48 7.64 -19.42 13.07
N THR A 49 6.43 -19.93 13.21
CA THR A 49 5.36 -19.76 12.21
C THR A 49 4.90 -18.31 12.14
N ILE A 50 4.71 -17.66 13.28
CA ILE A 50 4.32 -16.26 13.38
C ILE A 50 5.40 -15.35 12.75
N GLU A 51 6.66 -15.61 13.10
CA GLU A 51 7.80 -14.88 12.56
C GLU A 51 7.94 -15.05 11.04
N ALA A 52 7.74 -16.26 10.52
CA ALA A 52 7.78 -16.52 9.09
C ALA A 52 6.72 -15.72 8.32
N ILE A 53 5.50 -15.66 8.84
CA ILE A 53 4.40 -14.88 8.25
C ILE A 53 4.70 -13.38 8.33
N ARG A 54 5.14 -12.91 9.49
CA ARG A 54 5.51 -11.52 9.70
C ARG A 54 6.60 -11.07 8.72
N ARG A 55 7.67 -11.82 8.62
CA ARG A 55 8.78 -11.54 7.68
C ARG A 55 8.35 -11.54 6.23
N ALA A 56 7.49 -12.46 5.83
CA ALA A 56 6.97 -12.50 4.47
C ALA A 56 6.18 -11.23 4.12
N LEU A 57 5.35 -10.75 5.02
CA LEU A 57 4.57 -9.53 4.85
C LEU A 57 5.45 -8.27 4.91
N GLU A 58 6.43 -8.23 5.81
CA GLU A 58 7.40 -7.12 5.88
C GLU A 58 8.25 -7.02 4.62
N ALA A 59 8.69 -8.15 4.08
CA ALA A 59 9.42 -8.21 2.81
C ALA A 59 8.58 -7.72 1.63
N ALA A 60 7.28 -7.89 1.70
CA ALA A 60 6.33 -7.40 0.69
C ALA A 60 5.99 -5.90 0.83
N GLY A 61 6.47 -5.24 1.86
CA GLY A 61 6.28 -3.80 2.06
C GLY A 61 5.32 -3.42 3.19
N ILE A 62 4.92 -4.36 4.03
CA ILE A 62 4.10 -4.07 5.21
C ILE A 62 4.98 -3.62 6.38
N GLU A 63 4.55 -2.59 7.06
CA GLU A 63 5.06 -2.17 8.35
C GLU A 63 4.04 -2.51 9.43
N PHE A 64 4.44 -3.28 10.43
CA PHE A 64 3.59 -3.60 11.57
C PHE A 64 3.73 -2.52 12.64
N ILE A 65 2.59 -2.05 13.12
CA ILE A 65 2.51 -1.03 14.15
C ILE A 65 2.06 -1.71 15.43
N ASP A 66 2.94 -1.73 16.41
CA ASP A 66 2.63 -2.32 17.72
C ASP A 66 1.65 -1.42 18.50
N PRO A 67 0.76 -2.02 19.29
CA PRO A 67 -0.15 -1.26 20.13
C PRO A 67 0.62 -0.45 21.17
N GLU A 68 0.13 0.73 21.45
CA GLU A 68 0.67 1.62 22.47
C GLU A 68 -0.42 1.89 23.51
N ASP A 69 -0.14 1.54 24.75
CA ASP A 69 -1.11 1.60 25.83
C ASP A 69 -1.82 2.94 25.93
N GLY A 70 -3.14 2.89 25.86
CA GLY A 70 -4.01 4.05 25.96
C GLY A 70 -4.00 5.02 24.76
N LYS A 71 -3.20 4.76 23.72
CA LYS A 71 -3.09 5.64 22.56
C LYS A 71 -3.58 5.01 21.27
N ARG A 72 -3.13 3.81 20.97
CA ARG A 72 -3.53 3.11 19.72
C ARG A 72 -3.47 1.61 19.89
N GLY A 73 -4.35 0.92 19.14
CA GLY A 73 -4.31 -0.52 19.00
C GLY A 73 -3.27 -0.99 17.96
N PRO A 74 -3.20 -2.30 17.73
CA PRO A 74 -2.34 -2.87 16.69
C PRO A 74 -2.77 -2.39 15.31
N GLY A 75 -1.81 -2.11 14.44
CA GLY A 75 -2.07 -1.62 13.10
C GLY A 75 -1.06 -2.12 12.09
N VAL A 76 -1.30 -1.79 10.84
CA VAL A 76 -0.37 -2.04 9.73
C VAL A 76 -0.37 -0.84 8.80
N ALA A 77 0.76 -0.61 8.16
CA ALA A 77 0.91 0.40 7.12
C ALA A 77 1.63 -0.22 5.92
N LEU A 78 1.34 0.30 4.74
CA LEU A 78 2.08 -0.03 3.55
C LEU A 78 3.24 0.95 3.42
N LYS A 79 4.46 0.44 3.26
CA LYS A 79 5.64 1.30 3.07
C LYS A 79 5.50 2.09 1.78
N TRP A 80 5.95 3.32 1.81
CA TRP A 80 5.92 4.20 0.64
C TRP A 80 6.70 3.58 -0.53
N GLY A 81 6.12 3.66 -1.72
CA GLY A 81 6.72 3.11 -2.93
C GLY A 81 6.54 1.60 -3.11
N THR A 82 5.83 0.92 -2.22
CA THR A 82 5.50 -0.49 -2.41
C THR A 82 4.55 -0.66 -3.59
N VAL A 83 4.94 -1.49 -4.54
CA VAL A 83 4.06 -1.88 -5.65
C VAL A 83 3.10 -2.95 -5.17
N VAL A 84 1.83 -2.59 -5.11
CA VAL A 84 0.76 -3.54 -4.77
C VAL A 84 0.20 -4.11 -6.08
N GLY A 85 0.28 -5.40 -6.24
CA GLY A 85 -0.27 -6.06 -7.42
C GLY A 85 -0.19 -7.57 -7.30
N ASP A 86 -0.99 -8.25 -8.09
CA ASP A 86 -0.99 -9.70 -8.20
C ASP A 86 0.40 -10.20 -8.56
N SER A 87 1.04 -10.85 -7.61
CA SER A 87 2.29 -11.58 -7.84
C SER A 87 2.04 -12.93 -8.52
N GLN A 88 0.80 -13.21 -8.87
CA GLN A 88 0.44 -14.36 -9.68
C GLN A 88 0.65 -13.98 -11.13
N GLY A 89 1.86 -14.26 -11.64
CA GLY A 89 2.22 -14.39 -13.03
C GLY A 89 1.21 -13.94 -14.06
N GLY A 90 0.76 -12.72 -13.94
CA GLY A 90 -0.02 -12.10 -14.98
C GLY A 90 0.88 -12.01 -16.18
N LYS A 91 0.67 -12.88 -17.17
CA LYS A 91 1.05 -12.54 -18.52
C LYS A 91 0.69 -11.07 -18.70
N GLU A 92 1.69 -10.27 -18.99
CA GLU A 92 1.45 -8.98 -19.58
C GLU A 92 0.67 -9.23 -20.88
N THR A 93 -0.62 -9.37 -20.76
CA THR A 93 -1.47 -9.18 -21.91
C THR A 93 -1.51 -7.68 -22.13
N GLY A 94 -0.41 -7.19 -22.69
CA GLY A 94 -0.38 -5.87 -23.26
C GLY A 94 -1.43 -5.80 -24.33
N LYS A 95 -2.59 -5.34 -23.99
CA LYS A 95 -3.50 -4.71 -24.91
C LYS A 95 -4.37 -3.71 -24.15
N GLY A 96 -3.94 -2.45 -24.27
CA GLY A 96 -4.82 -1.34 -24.44
C GLY A 96 -5.94 -1.21 -23.42
N GLY A 97 -5.61 -0.98 -22.22
CA GLY A 97 -6.50 -0.34 -21.31
C GLY A 97 -5.68 0.72 -20.61
N ASP A 98 -6.14 1.93 -20.60
CA ASP A 98 -5.52 3.10 -20.04
C ASP A 98 -5.04 2.90 -18.60
N GLY A 99 -4.12 1.97 -18.42
CA GLY A 99 -3.34 1.83 -17.18
C GLY A 99 -2.28 2.92 -17.01
N GLY A 100 -2.43 4.01 -17.75
CA GLY A 100 -1.48 5.12 -17.74
C GLY A 100 -1.37 5.87 -16.42
N GLY A 101 -2.37 5.75 -15.55
CA GLY A 101 -2.40 6.50 -14.31
C GLY A 101 -1.26 6.19 -13.35
N LEU A 102 -0.93 4.92 -13.18
CA LEU A 102 0.13 4.49 -12.24
C LEU A 102 1.55 4.71 -12.81
N LYS A 103 1.72 4.57 -14.12
CA LYS A 103 2.99 4.91 -14.77
C LYS A 103 3.24 6.41 -14.78
N ALA A 104 2.18 7.21 -14.86
CA ALA A 104 2.25 8.67 -14.80
C ALA A 104 2.71 9.20 -13.43
N LEU A 105 2.62 8.40 -12.38
CA LEU A 105 3.02 8.80 -11.01
C LEU A 105 4.51 8.54 -10.71
N ARG A 106 5.27 8.00 -11.64
CA ARG A 106 6.68 7.64 -11.42
C ARG A 106 7.68 8.77 -11.55
N GLY A 107 7.25 9.98 -11.78
CA GLY A 107 8.16 11.12 -11.90
C GLY A 107 7.38 12.41 -12.04
N ALA A 108 8.05 13.53 -11.81
CA ALA A 108 7.43 14.84 -11.87
C ALA A 108 6.93 15.20 -13.28
N GLU A 109 7.66 14.82 -14.32
CA GLU A 109 7.30 15.10 -15.71
C GLU A 109 6.02 14.39 -16.16
N PRO A 110 5.85 13.08 -15.93
CA PRO A 110 4.59 12.42 -16.26
C PRO A 110 3.40 12.99 -15.51
N LEU A 111 3.58 13.37 -14.25
CA LEU A 111 2.53 13.98 -13.46
C LEU A 111 2.13 15.36 -13.98
N ALA A 112 3.10 16.17 -14.32
CA ALA A 112 2.86 17.50 -14.91
C ALA A 112 2.15 17.40 -16.26
N SER A 113 2.55 16.48 -17.12
CA SER A 113 1.91 16.23 -18.41
C SER A 113 0.46 15.79 -18.26
N TYR A 114 0.17 14.92 -17.29
CA TYR A 114 -1.21 14.51 -17.01
C TYR A 114 -2.12 15.71 -16.71
N TRP A 115 -1.69 16.61 -15.83
CA TRP A 115 -2.48 17.77 -15.44
C TRP A 115 -2.62 18.82 -16.54
N LEU A 116 -1.63 18.95 -17.41
CA LEU A 116 -1.73 19.80 -18.59
C LEU A 116 -2.81 19.32 -19.56
N ASP A 117 -2.95 18.01 -19.70
CA ASP A 117 -3.98 17.42 -20.56
C ASP A 117 -5.37 17.37 -19.90
N HIS A 118 -5.45 17.59 -18.59
CA HIS A 118 -6.68 17.51 -17.81
C HIS A 118 -6.98 18.79 -17.00
N PRO A 119 -7.07 19.96 -17.66
CA PRO A 119 -7.22 21.23 -16.97
C PRO A 119 -8.53 21.34 -16.16
N ARG A 120 -9.58 20.64 -16.59
CA ARG A 120 -10.85 20.63 -15.87
C ARG A 120 -10.79 19.88 -14.55
N GLU A 121 -10.01 18.83 -14.49
CA GLU A 121 -9.78 18.05 -13.27
C GLU A 121 -8.92 18.83 -12.28
N TRP A 122 -7.91 19.51 -12.78
CA TRP A 122 -7.10 20.44 -11.99
C TRP A 122 -7.96 21.51 -11.32
N ALA A 123 -8.87 22.12 -12.08
CA ALA A 123 -9.77 23.15 -11.56
C ALA A 123 -10.74 22.66 -10.47
N ARG A 124 -11.02 21.36 -10.43
CA ARG A 124 -11.87 20.74 -9.40
C ARG A 124 -11.15 20.48 -8.08
N LEU A 125 -9.84 20.50 -8.07
CA LEU A 125 -9.07 20.31 -6.84
C LEU A 125 -9.27 21.50 -5.91
N SER A 126 -9.30 21.22 -4.62
CA SER A 126 -9.26 22.26 -3.61
C SER A 126 -7.96 23.04 -3.71
N GLU A 127 -7.95 24.27 -3.20
CA GLU A 127 -6.73 25.09 -3.17
C GLU A 127 -5.58 24.37 -2.46
N ALA A 128 -5.86 23.70 -1.34
CA ALA A 128 -4.88 22.88 -0.63
C ALA A 128 -4.37 21.71 -1.50
N GLY A 129 -5.24 21.03 -2.22
CA GLY A 129 -4.85 19.93 -3.12
C GLY A 129 -3.96 20.40 -4.26
N ARG A 130 -4.26 21.56 -4.85
CA ARG A 130 -3.42 22.17 -5.90
C ARG A 130 -2.05 22.58 -5.36
N ALA A 131 -1.99 23.13 -4.17
CA ALA A 131 -0.73 23.50 -3.53
C ALA A 131 0.18 22.29 -3.30
N VAL A 132 -0.36 21.19 -2.78
CA VAL A 132 0.38 19.93 -2.57
C VAL A 132 0.91 19.38 -3.90
N LEU A 133 0.08 19.30 -4.93
CA LEU A 133 0.51 18.82 -6.25
C LEU A 133 1.53 19.75 -6.91
N SER A 134 1.42 21.05 -6.71
CA SER A 134 2.41 22.01 -7.20
C SER A 134 3.78 21.80 -6.55
N ILE A 135 3.83 21.53 -5.26
CA ILE A 135 5.07 21.20 -4.55
C ILE A 135 5.69 19.92 -5.12
N GLU A 136 4.88 18.89 -5.33
CA GLU A 136 5.35 17.61 -5.88
C GLU A 136 5.82 17.74 -7.33
N MET A 137 5.11 18.49 -8.15
CA MET A 137 5.44 18.67 -9.57
C MET A 137 6.64 19.61 -9.80
N PHE A 138 6.72 20.70 -9.07
CA PHE A 138 7.67 21.79 -9.32
C PHE A 138 8.69 21.98 -8.19
N GLY A 139 8.48 21.37 -7.03
CA GLY A 139 9.39 21.48 -5.89
C GLY A 139 9.40 22.84 -5.17
N PHE A 140 8.48 23.76 -5.52
CA PHE A 140 8.41 25.10 -4.96
C PHE A 140 7.01 25.40 -4.45
N PRO A 141 6.83 25.61 -3.14
CA PRO A 141 5.51 25.91 -2.58
C PRO A 141 4.97 27.28 -3.00
N GLU A 142 5.83 28.25 -3.20
CA GLU A 142 5.42 29.62 -3.56
C GLU A 142 5.23 29.84 -5.06
N ALA A 143 5.75 28.97 -5.89
CA ALA A 143 5.66 29.13 -7.33
C ALA A 143 4.20 29.19 -7.85
N GLY A 144 3.29 28.52 -7.15
CA GLY A 144 1.87 28.54 -7.47
C GLY A 144 1.23 29.88 -7.20
N ASP A 145 1.54 30.51 -6.10
CA ASP A 145 0.91 31.76 -5.66
C ASP A 145 1.35 32.96 -6.49
N GLU A 146 2.61 33.04 -6.86
CA GLU A 146 3.13 34.13 -7.69
C GLU A 146 2.71 34.04 -9.15
N VAL A 147 2.58 32.81 -9.67
CA VAL A 147 2.20 32.57 -11.06
C VAL A 147 0.69 32.77 -11.29
N PHE A 148 -0.10 32.56 -10.27
CA PHE A 148 -1.56 32.65 -10.33
C PHE A 148 -2.14 33.84 -9.57
N GLY A 149 -1.28 34.68 -9.00
CA GLY A 149 -1.66 35.89 -8.27
C GLY A 149 -2.19 37.01 -9.14
#